data_0bbc1b2fbd7f640b6d7e9d115a673017
#
_entry.id   0bbc1b2fbd7f640b6d7e9d115a673017
#
_cell.length_a   1.000
_cell.length_b   1.000
_cell.length_c   1.000
_cell.angle_alpha   90.00
_cell.angle_beta   90.00
_cell.angle_gamma   90.00
#
_symmetry.space_group_name_H-M   'P 1'
#
loop_
_entity.id
_entity.type
_entity.pdbx_description
1 polymer ?
#
loop_
_entity_poly.entity_id
_entity_poly.type
_entity_poly.pdbx_seq_one_letter_code
_entity_poly.pdbx_strand_id
1 'polypeptide(L)'
;MATSKLIQSDNLTETSNAADGFTPASETEKYSYTAARVAKPVYNKYKAANKPKVFGYYTDWSQYDGRLQGDDSPANRGRGYDLAKVSPTAYDKIVFGFLGIVGDKGEKQYTIENAARQTNKNTNEPTFLDPWGDFQSYVNCGHTTSGWDIDPATVTQATTKGLLGGLRDLQQKAKQQGHNLVLSMSIGGWTMSNGFHEMSKTDSSRKTFAAGVVKLFKQFPMFSEVDIDWEYPNAEGNGNPHGPEDGANYALLIAELKKQLSAAGRSDVKISIASSAVVSTLEYSNVKALLDAGLYAINVMTYDFFGTPWADTLTHHTNLTPLTAGGWSIEAVVDYLIAEGFPSDRINIGYAGYTRNGRNAVIESFFAILKSECFYSRTYHSIAELQAEIEEYLVYYNQKRIKLAFKGLSPVQYRAQYLS
;
A
#
# COMPACT_ATOMS: atom_id res chain seq x y z
N MET A 1 17.56 20.07 -7.38
CA MET A 1 16.10 19.88 -7.18
C MET A 1 15.47 21.22 -6.88
N ALA A 2 14.40 21.62 -7.60
CA ALA A 2 13.67 22.83 -7.26
C ALA A 2 12.84 22.54 -6.00
N THR A 3 13.14 23.23 -4.91
CA THR A 3 12.37 23.11 -3.67
C THR A 3 11.01 23.79 -3.86
N SER A 4 9.94 23.03 -3.64
CA SER A 4 8.60 23.61 -3.59
C SER A 4 8.52 24.58 -2.39
N LYS A 5 7.90 25.73 -2.62
CA LYS A 5 7.70 26.72 -1.56
C LYS A 5 6.22 26.88 -1.32
N LEU A 6 5.80 26.74 -0.06
CA LEU A 6 4.43 27.09 0.35
C LEU A 6 4.16 28.54 0.00
N ILE A 7 3.13 28.80 -0.79
CA ILE A 7 2.72 30.16 -1.19
C ILE A 7 1.41 30.60 -0.54
N GLN A 8 0.60 29.64 -0.10
CA GLN A 8 -0.67 29.91 0.56
C GLN A 8 -1.18 28.63 1.22
N SER A 9 -1.68 28.71 2.43
CA SER A 9 -2.54 27.67 3.01
C SER A 9 -4.01 27.95 2.69
N ASP A 10 -4.79 26.87 2.73
CA ASP A 10 -6.24 26.96 2.57
C ASP A 10 -6.88 27.67 3.79
N ASN A 11 -7.83 28.57 3.57
CA ASN A 11 -8.52 29.30 4.63
C ASN A 11 -9.24 28.37 5.62
N LEU A 12 -9.72 27.21 5.16
CA LEU A 12 -10.36 26.21 6.03
C LEU A 12 -9.33 25.59 6.99
N THR A 13 -8.11 25.33 6.49
CA THR A 13 -7.00 24.85 7.31
C THR A 13 -6.61 25.88 8.37
N GLU A 14 -6.46 27.13 7.99
CA GLU A 14 -6.12 28.22 8.92
C GLU A 14 -7.20 28.43 9.97
N THR A 15 -8.47 28.47 9.57
CA THR A 15 -9.61 28.57 10.48
C THR A 15 -9.66 27.38 11.44
N SER A 16 -9.41 26.19 10.93
CA SER A 16 -9.39 24.96 11.71
C SER A 16 -8.27 24.94 12.74
N ASN A 17 -7.06 25.36 12.34
CA ASN A 17 -5.92 25.46 13.24
C ASN A 17 -6.17 26.52 14.34
N ALA A 18 -6.72 27.65 13.96
CA ALA A 18 -7.05 28.72 14.92
C ALA A 18 -8.11 28.25 15.93
N ALA A 19 -9.14 27.53 15.48
CA ALA A 19 -10.18 27.01 16.37
C ALA A 19 -9.63 25.99 17.39
N ASP A 20 -8.60 25.26 17.03
CA ASP A 20 -7.92 24.28 17.89
C ASP A 20 -6.80 24.92 18.73
N GLY A 21 -6.54 26.21 18.56
CA GLY A 21 -5.44 26.91 19.18
C GLY A 21 -4.07 26.44 18.73
N PHE A 22 -3.98 25.92 17.51
CA PHE A 22 -2.76 25.34 16.94
C PHE A 22 -1.99 26.35 16.09
N THR A 23 -0.71 26.50 16.41
CA THR A 23 0.23 27.29 15.60
C THR A 23 1.31 26.35 15.06
N PRO A 24 1.31 26.01 13.75
CA PRO A 24 2.22 25.03 13.17
C PRO A 24 3.70 25.25 13.45
N ALA A 25 4.10 26.51 13.61
CA ALA A 25 5.49 26.87 13.88
C ALA A 25 5.97 26.60 15.32
N SER A 26 5.04 26.42 16.27
CA SER A 26 5.38 26.33 17.70
C SER A 26 4.89 25.07 18.40
N GLU A 27 4.02 24.26 17.78
CA GLU A 27 3.31 23.19 18.47
C GLU A 27 3.20 21.89 17.65
N THR A 28 4.22 21.57 16.86
CA THR A 28 4.23 20.36 16.01
C THR A 28 4.03 19.06 16.80
N GLU A 29 4.49 18.98 18.03
CA GLU A 29 4.37 17.77 18.86
C GLU A 29 2.95 17.51 19.35
N LYS A 30 2.13 18.54 19.54
CA LYS A 30 0.76 18.44 20.05
C LYS A 30 -0.16 17.62 19.13
N TYR A 31 0.19 17.50 17.86
CA TYR A 31 -0.60 16.82 16.83
C TYR A 31 -0.01 15.48 16.37
N SER A 32 1.24 15.19 16.72
CA SER A 32 1.91 13.93 16.36
C SER A 32 1.24 12.69 16.98
N TYR A 33 0.46 12.90 18.04
CA TYR A 33 -0.25 11.85 18.78
C TYR A 33 -1.76 11.85 18.64
N THR A 34 -2.33 12.81 17.94
CA THR A 34 -3.73 12.65 17.53
C THR A 34 -3.76 11.43 16.64
N ALA A 35 -3.99 10.29 17.30
CA ALA A 35 -4.15 9.01 16.67
C ALA A 35 -4.81 9.21 15.31
N ALA A 36 -4.44 8.44 14.31
CA ALA A 36 -4.95 8.37 12.96
C ALA A 36 -6.44 8.80 12.74
N ARG A 37 -6.99 9.59 13.61
CA ARG A 37 -8.14 10.44 13.33
C ARG A 37 -7.72 11.28 12.15
N VAL A 38 -8.49 11.14 11.10
CA VAL A 38 -8.35 12.00 9.96
C VAL A 38 -8.33 13.41 10.48
N ALA A 39 -7.14 13.92 10.63
CA ALA A 39 -6.95 15.33 10.87
C ALA A 39 -7.74 16.09 9.81
N LYS A 40 -8.14 17.28 10.11
CA LYS A 40 -8.81 18.16 9.16
C LYS A 40 -7.98 18.24 7.88
N PRO A 41 -8.58 18.28 6.70
CA PRO A 41 -7.84 18.36 5.45
C PRO A 41 -6.92 19.57 5.42
N VAL A 42 -5.70 19.39 4.97
CA VAL A 42 -4.74 20.48 4.80
C VAL A 42 -4.55 20.70 3.30
N TYR A 43 -4.94 21.85 2.81
CA TYR A 43 -4.85 22.24 1.40
C TYR A 43 -3.79 23.32 1.21
N ASN A 44 -2.54 22.93 1.19
CA ASN A 44 -1.44 23.85 0.95
C ASN A 44 -1.18 24.03 -0.55
N LYS A 45 -0.97 25.27 -0.97
CA LYS A 45 -0.53 25.60 -2.32
C LYS A 45 0.97 25.82 -2.33
N TYR A 46 1.65 25.16 -3.24
CA TYR A 46 3.09 25.25 -3.39
C TYR A 46 3.45 25.82 -4.76
N LYS A 47 4.44 26.72 -4.79
CA LYS A 47 5.09 27.09 -6.04
C LYS A 47 6.14 26.01 -6.34
N ALA A 48 5.84 25.19 -7.32
CA ALA A 48 6.75 24.15 -7.81
C ALA A 48 6.94 24.32 -9.31
N ALA A 49 8.16 24.60 -9.74
CA ALA A 49 8.57 24.37 -11.10
C ALA A 49 8.95 22.88 -11.20
N ASN A 50 8.41 22.16 -12.17
CA ASN A 50 8.68 20.74 -12.40
C ASN A 50 8.31 19.85 -11.19
N LYS A 51 7.15 20.06 -10.60
CA LYS A 51 6.61 19.19 -9.56
C LYS A 51 6.52 17.75 -10.09
N PRO A 52 7.10 16.75 -9.40
CA PRO A 52 6.85 15.35 -9.75
C PRO A 52 5.37 15.02 -9.56
N LYS A 53 4.88 14.05 -10.30
CA LYS A 53 3.54 13.50 -10.10
C LYS A 53 3.47 12.79 -8.75
N VAL A 54 2.33 12.92 -8.09
CA VAL A 54 2.07 12.30 -6.79
C VAL A 54 0.98 11.25 -6.96
N PHE A 55 1.29 10.01 -6.57
CA PHE A 55 0.36 8.90 -6.62
C PHE A 55 0.05 8.43 -5.21
N GLY A 56 -1.18 7.98 -4.99
CA GLY A 56 -1.60 7.39 -3.73
C GLY A 56 -2.29 6.05 -3.96
N TYR A 57 -1.89 5.03 -3.19
CA TYR A 57 -2.67 3.81 -3.09
C TYR A 57 -3.82 4.03 -2.09
N TYR A 58 -5.02 3.67 -2.49
CA TYR A 58 -6.19 3.65 -1.63
C TYR A 58 -6.72 2.22 -1.55
N THR A 59 -6.58 1.60 -0.39
CA THR A 59 -7.00 0.22 -0.17
C THR A 59 -8.49 0.15 0.17
N ASP A 60 -9.19 -0.87 -0.32
CA ASP A 60 -10.63 -1.06 -0.10
C ASP A 60 -10.99 -1.17 1.40
N TRP A 61 -10.11 -1.78 2.19
CA TRP A 61 -10.31 -1.87 3.66
C TRP A 61 -10.04 -0.58 4.42
N SER A 62 -9.51 0.49 3.79
CA SER A 62 -9.33 1.80 4.43
C SER A 62 -10.63 2.45 4.87
N GLN A 63 -11.75 1.98 4.37
CA GLN A 63 -13.08 2.40 4.80
C GLN A 63 -13.48 1.81 6.17
N TYR A 64 -12.91 0.68 6.58
CA TYR A 64 -13.26 -0.03 7.81
C TYR A 64 -12.44 0.44 9.00
N ASP A 65 -12.87 1.55 9.59
CA ASP A 65 -12.25 2.11 10.78
C ASP A 65 -13.32 2.76 11.66
N GLY A 66 -13.63 2.14 12.79
CA GLY A 66 -14.65 2.61 13.71
C GLY A 66 -14.44 4.05 14.18
N ARG A 67 -13.18 4.51 14.25
CA ARG A 67 -12.85 5.90 14.61
C ARG A 67 -13.43 6.92 13.62
N LEU A 68 -13.58 6.56 12.35
CA LEU A 68 -14.22 7.41 11.34
C LEU A 68 -15.73 7.55 11.60
N GLN A 69 -16.30 6.64 12.37
CA GLN A 69 -17.68 6.60 12.79
C GLN A 69 -17.89 7.03 14.25
N GLY A 70 -16.80 7.46 14.93
CA GLY A 70 -16.85 7.87 16.33
C GLY A 70 -16.62 6.76 17.36
N ASP A 71 -16.30 5.53 16.92
CA ASP A 71 -15.99 4.40 17.79
C ASP A 71 -14.47 4.22 17.92
N ASP A 72 -13.92 4.66 19.04
CA ASP A 72 -12.50 4.56 19.38
C ASP A 72 -12.13 3.26 20.10
N SER A 73 -13.04 2.30 20.21
CA SER A 73 -12.76 1.04 20.88
C SER A 73 -11.60 0.28 20.22
N PRO A 74 -10.73 -0.41 20.99
CA PRO A 74 -9.62 -1.17 20.42
C PRO A 74 -10.04 -2.22 19.39
N ALA A 75 -11.25 -2.77 19.53
CA ALA A 75 -11.79 -3.78 18.63
C ALA A 75 -12.12 -3.21 17.22
N ASN A 76 -12.46 -1.93 17.15
CA ASN A 76 -12.92 -1.27 15.92
C ASN A 76 -11.91 -0.28 15.34
N ARG A 77 -10.71 -0.20 15.93
CA ARG A 77 -9.62 0.61 15.37
C ARG A 77 -9.05 -0.03 14.13
N GLY A 78 -9.11 0.69 13.01
CA GLY A 78 -8.44 0.35 11.77
C GLY A 78 -7.33 1.35 11.43
N ARG A 79 -6.88 1.33 10.18
CA ARG A 79 -5.98 2.32 9.59
C ARG A 79 -6.71 3.08 8.48
N GLY A 80 -7.97 3.42 8.75
CA GLY A 80 -8.85 3.99 7.77
C GLY A 80 -8.55 5.44 7.44
N TYR A 81 -8.89 5.79 6.22
CA TYR A 81 -8.93 7.17 5.74
C TYR A 81 -10.24 7.40 4.98
N ASP A 82 -10.95 8.45 5.35
CA ASP A 82 -12.23 8.81 4.73
C ASP A 82 -11.98 9.37 3.31
N LEU A 83 -12.40 8.64 2.29
CA LEU A 83 -12.25 9.05 0.90
C LEU A 83 -12.91 10.41 0.62
N ALA A 84 -14.01 10.74 1.30
CA ALA A 84 -14.69 12.02 1.14
C ALA A 84 -13.81 13.23 1.54
N LYS A 85 -12.74 12.99 2.31
CA LYS A 85 -11.78 14.01 2.73
C LYS A 85 -10.54 14.09 1.84
N VAL A 86 -10.41 13.24 0.84
CA VAL A 86 -9.34 13.34 -0.15
C VAL A 86 -9.57 14.57 -1.01
N SER A 87 -8.58 15.46 -1.07
CA SER A 87 -8.65 16.62 -1.96
C SER A 87 -8.65 16.17 -3.41
N PRO A 88 -9.55 16.69 -4.25
CA PRO A 88 -9.61 16.34 -5.67
C PRO A 88 -8.33 16.61 -6.45
N THR A 89 -7.47 17.49 -5.95
CA THR A 89 -6.24 17.93 -6.62
C THR A 89 -4.97 17.52 -5.88
N ALA A 90 -5.09 16.69 -4.81
CA ALA A 90 -3.92 16.28 -4.03
C ALA A 90 -3.04 15.28 -4.76
N TYR A 91 -3.64 14.41 -5.59
CA TYR A 91 -2.97 13.33 -6.30
C TYR A 91 -3.15 13.47 -7.80
N ASP A 92 -2.12 13.12 -8.57
CA ASP A 92 -2.21 12.97 -10.02
C ASP A 92 -2.79 11.59 -10.41
N LYS A 93 -2.66 10.60 -9.53
CA LYS A 93 -3.24 9.26 -9.67
C LYS A 93 -3.63 8.68 -8.31
N ILE A 94 -4.78 8.02 -8.28
CA ILE A 94 -5.15 7.12 -7.18
C ILE A 94 -5.19 5.70 -7.72
N VAL A 95 -4.44 4.81 -7.07
CA VAL A 95 -4.42 3.39 -7.34
C VAL A 95 -5.36 2.72 -6.34
N PHE A 96 -6.45 2.17 -6.83
CA PHE A 96 -7.39 1.39 -6.02
C PHE A 96 -6.79 0.01 -5.77
N GLY A 97 -6.67 -0.39 -4.54
CA GLY A 97 -6.10 -1.66 -4.13
C GLY A 97 -7.03 -2.40 -3.16
N PHE A 98 -7.26 -3.67 -3.36
CA PHE A 98 -6.72 -4.50 -4.41
C PHE A 98 -7.80 -5.42 -5.00
N LEU A 99 -7.58 -5.91 -6.20
CA LEU A 99 -8.36 -6.99 -6.77
C LEU A 99 -7.60 -8.31 -6.63
N GLY A 100 -8.33 -9.42 -6.43
CA GLY A 100 -7.76 -10.76 -6.42
C GLY A 100 -7.97 -11.48 -7.74
N ILE A 101 -7.28 -12.60 -7.93
CA ILE A 101 -7.43 -13.51 -9.07
C ILE A 101 -8.24 -14.72 -8.60
N VAL A 102 -9.35 -15.04 -9.27
CA VAL A 102 -10.15 -16.21 -8.92
C VAL A 102 -9.35 -17.49 -9.19
N GLY A 103 -9.25 -18.33 -8.18
CA GLY A 103 -8.39 -19.52 -8.19
C GLY A 103 -7.09 -19.34 -7.41
N ASP A 104 -6.81 -18.16 -6.87
CA ASP A 104 -5.78 -17.94 -5.87
C ASP A 104 -6.01 -18.85 -4.65
N LYS A 105 -4.95 -19.53 -4.19
CA LYS A 105 -4.98 -20.46 -3.06
C LYS A 105 -4.21 -19.97 -1.84
N GLY A 106 -3.85 -18.69 -1.84
CA GLY A 106 -3.12 -18.05 -0.76
C GLY A 106 -4.01 -17.61 0.40
N GLU A 107 -3.49 -16.69 1.17
CA GLU A 107 -4.12 -16.20 2.40
C GLU A 107 -5.56 -15.68 2.20
N LYS A 108 -5.85 -15.10 1.04
CA LYS A 108 -7.17 -14.51 0.73
C LYS A 108 -8.08 -15.39 -0.11
N GLN A 109 -7.76 -16.68 -0.26
CA GLN A 109 -8.55 -17.61 -1.06
C GLN A 109 -10.06 -17.51 -0.79
N TYR A 110 -10.47 -17.62 0.47
CA TYR A 110 -11.88 -17.59 0.85
C TYR A 110 -12.57 -16.27 0.48
N THR A 111 -11.89 -15.14 0.71
CA THR A 111 -12.40 -13.80 0.36
C THR A 111 -12.61 -13.68 -1.14
N ILE A 112 -11.61 -14.09 -1.94
CA ILE A 112 -11.65 -14.06 -3.41
C ILE A 112 -12.77 -14.95 -3.94
N GLU A 113 -12.90 -16.20 -3.45
CA GLU A 113 -13.94 -17.13 -3.88
C GLU A 113 -15.35 -16.62 -3.53
N ASN A 114 -15.52 -16.01 -2.35
CA ASN A 114 -16.79 -15.43 -1.94
C ASN A 114 -17.18 -14.24 -2.82
N ALA A 115 -16.25 -13.33 -3.07
CA ALA A 115 -16.45 -12.19 -3.95
C ALA A 115 -16.72 -12.63 -5.40
N ALA A 116 -16.01 -13.65 -5.90
CA ALA A 116 -16.20 -14.19 -7.23
C ALA A 116 -17.62 -14.76 -7.47
N ARG A 117 -18.20 -15.42 -6.45
CA ARG A 117 -19.60 -15.86 -6.52
C ARG A 117 -20.58 -14.72 -6.64
N GLN A 118 -20.34 -13.62 -5.89
CA GLN A 118 -21.22 -12.44 -5.90
C GLN A 118 -21.08 -11.63 -7.19
N THR A 119 -19.89 -11.59 -7.77
CA THR A 119 -19.58 -10.81 -8.99
C THR A 119 -19.64 -11.66 -10.26
N ASN A 120 -20.05 -12.94 -10.15
CA ASN A 120 -20.13 -13.91 -11.25
C ASN A 120 -18.83 -14.01 -12.07
N LYS A 121 -17.71 -14.26 -11.37
CA LYS A 121 -16.38 -14.42 -11.97
C LYS A 121 -15.93 -15.88 -11.96
N ASN A 122 -15.19 -16.25 -12.99
CA ASN A 122 -14.64 -17.60 -13.18
C ASN A 122 -13.14 -17.63 -12.84
N THR A 123 -12.61 -18.84 -12.68
CA THR A 123 -11.16 -19.06 -12.47
C THR A 123 -10.33 -18.29 -13.48
N ASN A 124 -9.25 -17.68 -13.03
CA ASN A 124 -8.35 -16.75 -13.75
C ASN A 124 -8.95 -15.38 -14.12
N GLU A 125 -10.17 -15.07 -13.79
CA GLU A 125 -10.67 -13.68 -13.91
C GLU A 125 -10.29 -12.86 -12.67
N PRO A 126 -10.01 -11.55 -12.82
CA PRO A 126 -9.85 -10.66 -11.67
C PRO A 126 -11.22 -10.32 -11.06
N THR A 127 -11.26 -10.14 -9.74
CA THR A 127 -12.46 -9.77 -9.01
C THR A 127 -12.17 -8.72 -7.93
N PHE A 128 -13.10 -7.80 -7.70
CA PHE A 128 -13.14 -6.98 -6.50
C PHE A 128 -13.34 -7.88 -5.28
N LEU A 129 -12.83 -7.47 -4.11
CA LEU A 129 -12.81 -8.33 -2.93
C LEU A 129 -13.96 -8.07 -1.97
N ASP A 130 -14.47 -6.87 -1.97
CA ASP A 130 -15.55 -6.43 -1.10
C ASP A 130 -16.73 -5.83 -1.89
N PRO A 131 -17.59 -6.66 -2.51
CA PRO A 131 -18.73 -6.13 -3.28
C PRO A 131 -19.68 -5.25 -2.48
N TRP A 132 -19.72 -5.41 -1.16
CA TRP A 132 -20.50 -4.53 -0.30
C TRP A 132 -19.88 -3.13 -0.21
N GLY A 133 -18.66 -3.02 0.29
CA GLY A 133 -17.98 -1.75 0.48
C GLY A 133 -17.64 -1.05 -0.83
N ASP A 134 -17.28 -1.82 -1.87
CA ASP A 134 -16.88 -1.27 -3.16
C ASP A 134 -18.06 -0.71 -3.96
N PHE A 135 -19.23 -1.35 -3.90
CA PHE A 135 -20.34 -1.03 -4.81
C PHE A 135 -21.61 -0.51 -4.13
N GLN A 136 -21.79 -0.81 -2.86
CA GLN A 136 -23.10 -0.60 -2.21
C GLN A 136 -23.11 0.61 -1.29
N SER A 137 -22.62 0.44 -0.11
CA SER A 137 -22.81 1.40 0.95
C SER A 137 -21.59 1.49 1.81
N TYR A 138 -21.06 2.70 1.89
CA TYR A 138 -20.13 2.97 2.94
C TYR A 138 -20.15 4.42 3.41
N VAL A 139 -20.12 4.61 4.73
CA VAL A 139 -20.26 5.95 5.36
C VAL A 139 -19.06 6.86 5.10
N ASN A 140 -17.88 6.28 4.85
CA ASN A 140 -16.62 7.03 4.70
C ASN A 140 -16.23 7.29 3.24
N CYS A 141 -17.15 7.16 2.30
CA CYS A 141 -16.88 7.43 0.88
C CYS A 141 -17.84 8.44 0.25
N GLY A 142 -18.68 9.09 1.07
CA GLY A 142 -19.68 10.04 0.60
C GLY A 142 -20.92 9.42 -0.05
N HIS A 143 -21.01 8.10 -0.07
CA HIS A 143 -22.16 7.35 -0.58
C HIS A 143 -22.64 6.35 0.45
N THR A 144 -23.95 6.32 0.67
CA THR A 144 -24.61 5.30 1.49
C THR A 144 -25.87 4.82 0.80
N THR A 145 -26.10 3.51 0.82
CA THR A 145 -27.39 2.90 0.47
C THR A 145 -27.92 2.14 1.69
N SER A 146 -29.21 1.85 1.72
CA SER A 146 -29.78 0.94 2.69
C SER A 146 -29.87 -0.45 2.07
N GLY A 147 -29.29 -1.46 2.71
CA GLY A 147 -29.38 -2.85 2.25
C GLY A 147 -28.56 -3.17 1.00
N TRP A 148 -28.88 -4.30 0.37
CA TRP A 148 -28.27 -4.81 -0.84
C TRP A 148 -29.07 -4.39 -2.07
N ASP A 149 -29.03 -3.10 -2.42
CA ASP A 149 -29.85 -2.52 -3.50
C ASP A 149 -29.17 -2.64 -4.88
N ILE A 150 -27.88 -3.00 -4.90
CA ILE A 150 -27.09 -3.10 -6.12
C ILE A 150 -26.61 -4.54 -6.29
N ASP A 151 -26.92 -5.14 -7.44
CA ASP A 151 -26.39 -6.45 -7.81
C ASP A 151 -24.89 -6.32 -8.21
N PRO A 152 -23.97 -6.95 -7.46
CA PRO A 152 -22.54 -6.87 -7.76
C PRO A 152 -22.13 -7.45 -9.11
N ALA A 153 -22.95 -8.34 -9.68
CA ALA A 153 -22.65 -8.97 -10.98
C ALA A 153 -22.94 -8.01 -12.16
N THR A 154 -23.85 -7.07 -11.98
CA THR A 154 -24.35 -6.19 -13.07
C THR A 154 -24.11 -4.71 -12.82
N VAL A 155 -23.56 -4.34 -11.67
CA VAL A 155 -23.23 -2.95 -11.33
C VAL A 155 -22.34 -2.30 -12.41
N THR A 156 -22.58 -1.01 -12.65
CA THR A 156 -21.81 -0.22 -13.61
C THR A 156 -21.28 1.05 -12.95
N GLN A 157 -20.38 1.75 -13.63
CA GLN A 157 -19.89 3.05 -13.15
C GLN A 157 -21.04 4.03 -12.83
N ALA A 158 -22.11 4.01 -13.61
CA ALA A 158 -23.24 4.91 -13.41
C ALA A 158 -24.08 4.56 -12.16
N THR A 159 -24.21 3.26 -11.87
CA THR A 159 -25.06 2.76 -10.79
C THR A 159 -24.33 2.51 -9.48
N THR A 160 -23.01 2.34 -9.53
CA THR A 160 -22.22 2.07 -8.33
C THR A 160 -22.33 3.17 -7.28
N LYS A 161 -22.46 2.77 -6.06
CA LYS A 161 -22.29 3.54 -4.83
C LYS A 161 -20.97 3.13 -4.16
N GLY A 162 -20.92 3.14 -2.85
CA GLY A 162 -19.76 2.67 -2.10
C GLY A 162 -18.47 3.40 -2.49
N LEU A 163 -17.37 2.69 -2.34
CA LEU A 163 -16.05 3.25 -2.58
C LEU A 163 -15.82 3.65 -4.05
N LEU A 164 -16.28 2.82 -5.00
CA LEU A 164 -16.14 3.17 -6.42
C LEU A 164 -17.02 4.35 -6.83
N GLY A 165 -18.18 4.51 -6.23
CA GLY A 165 -19.00 5.72 -6.37
C GLY A 165 -18.25 6.96 -5.87
N GLY A 166 -17.61 6.85 -4.72
CA GLY A 166 -16.78 7.93 -4.15
C GLY A 166 -15.60 8.30 -5.04
N LEU A 167 -14.89 7.32 -5.59
CA LEU A 167 -13.77 7.55 -6.54
C LEU A 167 -14.24 8.21 -7.84
N ARG A 168 -15.36 7.76 -8.40
CA ARG A 168 -15.99 8.40 -9.57
C ARG A 168 -16.25 9.88 -9.31
N ASP A 169 -16.87 10.18 -8.18
CA ASP A 169 -17.25 11.55 -7.84
C ASP A 169 -16.03 12.43 -7.52
N LEU A 170 -15.00 11.85 -6.88
CA LEU A 170 -13.73 12.51 -6.65
C LEU A 170 -13.06 12.89 -7.98
N GLN A 171 -13.01 11.96 -8.95
CA GLN A 171 -12.48 12.23 -10.30
C GLN A 171 -13.28 13.32 -11.02
N GLN A 172 -14.60 13.31 -10.90
CA GLN A 172 -15.44 14.35 -11.49
C GLN A 172 -15.18 15.72 -10.84
N LYS A 173 -15.04 15.79 -9.52
CA LYS A 173 -14.67 17.02 -8.81
C LYS A 173 -13.29 17.53 -9.22
N ALA A 174 -12.32 16.63 -9.38
CA ALA A 174 -11.00 16.98 -9.90
C ALA A 174 -11.10 17.63 -11.29
N LYS A 175 -11.83 17.00 -12.19
CA LYS A 175 -12.06 17.55 -13.55
C LYS A 175 -12.71 18.92 -13.55
N GLN A 176 -13.68 19.16 -12.66
CA GLN A 176 -14.34 20.47 -12.49
C GLN A 176 -13.35 21.54 -12.01
N GLN A 177 -12.30 21.15 -11.31
CA GLN A 177 -11.22 22.03 -10.85
C GLN A 177 -10.04 22.12 -11.85
N GLY A 178 -10.21 21.58 -13.07
CA GLY A 178 -9.17 21.59 -14.10
C GLY A 178 -8.02 20.62 -13.85
N HIS A 179 -8.20 19.65 -12.92
CA HIS A 179 -7.22 18.64 -12.61
C HIS A 179 -7.57 17.29 -13.22
N ASN A 180 -6.58 16.62 -13.85
CA ASN A 180 -6.76 15.30 -14.44
C ASN A 180 -6.34 14.22 -13.44
N LEU A 181 -7.28 13.76 -12.63
CA LEU A 181 -7.04 12.65 -11.70
C LEU A 181 -7.16 11.31 -12.44
N VAL A 182 -6.05 10.59 -12.55
CA VAL A 182 -6.03 9.22 -13.09
C VAL A 182 -6.50 8.24 -12.01
N LEU A 183 -7.37 7.30 -12.39
CA LEU A 183 -7.72 6.16 -11.54
C LEU A 183 -7.11 4.89 -12.14
N SER A 184 -6.42 4.11 -11.30
CA SER A 184 -5.80 2.83 -11.62
C SER A 184 -6.42 1.73 -10.77
N MET A 185 -6.55 0.50 -11.31
CA MET A 185 -6.89 -0.70 -10.54
C MET A 185 -5.63 -1.52 -10.32
N SER A 186 -5.30 -1.84 -9.08
CA SER A 186 -4.21 -2.76 -8.75
C SER A 186 -4.75 -4.17 -8.50
N ILE A 187 -4.11 -5.16 -9.13
CA ILE A 187 -4.46 -6.58 -9.03
C ILE A 187 -3.28 -7.31 -8.41
N GLY A 188 -3.51 -7.99 -7.28
CA GLY A 188 -2.49 -8.74 -6.55
C GLY A 188 -2.13 -8.11 -5.21
N GLY A 189 -0.83 -7.92 -4.97
CA GLY A 189 -0.27 -7.51 -3.69
C GLY A 189 0.20 -8.69 -2.85
N TRP A 190 0.85 -8.42 -1.72
CA TRP A 190 1.51 -9.41 -0.87
C TRP A 190 0.68 -10.66 -0.56
N THR A 191 -0.58 -10.48 -0.18
CA THR A 191 -1.46 -11.57 0.24
C THR A 191 -2.30 -12.19 -0.89
N MET A 192 -2.19 -11.67 -2.13
CA MET A 192 -3.03 -12.05 -3.27
C MET A 192 -2.21 -12.31 -4.54
N SER A 193 -0.92 -12.59 -4.38
CA SER A 193 -0.04 -12.94 -5.50
C SER A 193 0.05 -14.45 -5.77
N ASN A 194 -0.62 -15.29 -4.97
CA ASN A 194 -0.56 -16.74 -5.12
C ASN A 194 -1.10 -17.22 -6.46
N GLY A 195 -2.11 -16.55 -7.00
CA GLY A 195 -2.74 -16.91 -8.25
C GLY A 195 -1.92 -16.64 -9.51
N PHE A 196 -0.93 -15.72 -9.47
CA PHE A 196 -0.22 -15.27 -10.67
C PHE A 196 0.59 -16.36 -11.35
N HIS A 197 1.35 -17.13 -10.58
CA HIS A 197 2.20 -18.18 -11.14
C HIS A 197 1.41 -19.16 -12.02
N GLU A 198 0.33 -19.72 -11.49
CA GLU A 198 -0.50 -20.67 -12.25
C GLU A 198 -1.30 -19.98 -13.36
N MET A 199 -1.85 -18.81 -13.11
CA MET A 199 -2.62 -18.05 -14.11
C MET A 199 -1.74 -17.63 -15.29
N SER A 200 -0.49 -17.29 -15.07
CA SER A 200 0.40 -16.81 -16.14
C SER A 200 0.96 -17.93 -17.04
N LYS A 201 0.94 -19.18 -16.62
CA LYS A 201 1.57 -20.32 -17.31
C LYS A 201 1.05 -20.56 -18.72
N THR A 202 -0.25 -20.53 -18.92
CA THR A 202 -0.84 -20.94 -20.19
C THR A 202 -1.41 -19.76 -20.98
N ASP A 203 -1.40 -19.87 -22.29
CA ASP A 203 -2.05 -18.89 -23.18
C ASP A 203 -3.55 -18.74 -22.86
N SER A 204 -4.23 -19.85 -22.57
CA SER A 204 -5.65 -19.84 -22.23
C SER A 204 -5.94 -19.08 -20.94
N SER A 205 -5.18 -19.30 -19.88
CA SER A 205 -5.37 -18.62 -18.59
C SER A 205 -5.04 -17.14 -18.70
N ARG A 206 -3.95 -16.75 -19.38
CA ARG A 206 -3.64 -15.34 -19.67
C ARG A 206 -4.74 -14.65 -20.46
N LYS A 207 -5.31 -15.32 -21.47
CA LYS A 207 -6.44 -14.78 -22.24
C LYS A 207 -7.68 -14.59 -21.38
N THR A 208 -7.99 -15.52 -20.49
CA THR A 208 -9.11 -15.41 -19.55
C THR A 208 -8.92 -14.23 -18.60
N PHE A 209 -7.72 -14.09 -18.03
CA PHE A 209 -7.39 -12.96 -17.17
C PHE A 209 -7.54 -11.63 -17.91
N ALA A 210 -6.93 -11.49 -19.08
CA ALA A 210 -6.98 -10.27 -19.88
C ALA A 210 -8.41 -9.92 -20.31
N ALA A 211 -9.22 -10.92 -20.69
CA ALA A 211 -10.64 -10.71 -20.99
C ALA A 211 -11.42 -10.24 -19.75
N GLY A 212 -11.10 -10.76 -18.57
CA GLY A 212 -11.66 -10.33 -17.31
C GLY A 212 -11.31 -8.86 -17.01
N VAL A 213 -10.05 -8.46 -17.20
CA VAL A 213 -9.62 -7.05 -17.08
C VAL A 213 -10.40 -6.17 -18.05
N VAL A 214 -10.52 -6.55 -19.31
CA VAL A 214 -11.31 -5.80 -20.30
C VAL A 214 -12.77 -5.62 -19.86
N LYS A 215 -13.39 -6.65 -19.29
CA LYS A 215 -14.75 -6.55 -18.74
C LYS A 215 -14.84 -5.49 -17.64
N LEU A 216 -13.86 -5.45 -16.71
CA LEU A 216 -13.81 -4.46 -15.63
C LEU A 216 -13.66 -3.04 -16.17
N PHE A 217 -12.82 -2.82 -17.18
CA PHE A 217 -12.64 -1.51 -17.80
C PHE A 217 -13.83 -1.06 -18.66
N LYS A 218 -14.66 -1.97 -19.14
CA LYS A 218 -15.96 -1.66 -19.74
C LYS A 218 -17.02 -1.34 -18.69
N GLN A 219 -16.99 -2.04 -17.57
CA GLN A 219 -17.91 -1.85 -16.43
C GLN A 219 -17.65 -0.52 -15.71
N PHE A 220 -16.35 -0.16 -15.54
CA PHE A 220 -15.88 1.04 -14.87
C PHE A 220 -14.90 1.82 -15.76
N PRO A 221 -15.39 2.48 -16.83
CA PRO A 221 -14.53 3.23 -17.78
C PRO A 221 -13.80 4.44 -17.17
N MET A 222 -14.11 4.83 -15.96
CA MET A 222 -13.36 5.85 -15.19
C MET A 222 -11.91 5.45 -14.92
N PHE A 223 -11.61 4.16 -14.88
CA PHE A 223 -10.24 3.69 -14.77
C PHE A 223 -9.54 3.74 -16.13
N SER A 224 -8.33 4.25 -16.15
CA SER A 224 -7.48 4.37 -17.34
C SER A 224 -6.10 3.74 -17.19
N GLU A 225 -5.88 3.03 -16.07
CA GLU A 225 -4.66 2.27 -15.83
C GLU A 225 -4.98 0.99 -15.06
N VAL A 226 -4.29 -0.10 -15.41
CA VAL A 226 -4.22 -1.34 -14.64
C VAL A 226 -2.81 -1.51 -14.09
N ASP A 227 -2.72 -1.79 -12.81
CA ASP A 227 -1.48 -2.06 -12.09
C ASP A 227 -1.43 -3.55 -11.74
N ILE A 228 -0.35 -4.24 -12.09
CA ILE A 228 -0.14 -5.64 -11.75
C ILE A 228 0.87 -5.70 -10.62
N ASP A 229 0.41 -6.14 -9.47
CA ASP A 229 1.19 -6.23 -8.25
C ASP A 229 1.51 -7.70 -7.93
N TRP A 230 2.45 -8.27 -8.68
CA TRP A 230 2.91 -9.65 -8.51
C TRP A 230 4.14 -9.72 -7.60
N GLU A 231 3.96 -10.28 -6.40
CA GLU A 231 5.00 -10.37 -5.38
C GLU A 231 5.38 -11.82 -5.07
N TYR A 232 6.39 -12.43 -5.73
CA TYR A 232 7.21 -11.88 -6.82
C TYR A 232 7.39 -12.94 -7.92
N PRO A 233 7.59 -12.55 -9.19
CA PRO A 233 7.99 -13.50 -10.23
C PRO A 233 9.31 -14.18 -9.88
N ASN A 234 9.36 -15.50 -9.91
CA ASN A 234 10.53 -16.35 -9.61
C ASN A 234 11.28 -16.01 -8.31
N ALA A 235 10.59 -15.42 -7.34
CA ALA A 235 11.21 -15.10 -6.05
C ALA A 235 10.21 -15.30 -4.90
N GLU A 236 10.76 -15.49 -3.71
CA GLU A 236 9.97 -15.66 -2.48
C GLU A 236 9.12 -14.43 -2.20
N GLY A 237 7.87 -14.65 -1.88
CA GLY A 237 6.91 -13.68 -1.39
C GLY A 237 6.21 -14.23 -0.15
N ASN A 238 4.91 -14.03 -0.02
CA ASN A 238 4.09 -14.54 1.10
C ASN A 238 3.76 -16.04 0.95
N GLY A 239 4.78 -16.89 0.78
CA GLY A 239 4.58 -18.31 0.48
C GLY A 239 3.95 -18.56 -0.88
N ASN A 240 4.04 -17.60 -1.80
CA ASN A 240 3.43 -17.69 -3.12
C ASN A 240 4.22 -18.63 -4.03
N PRO A 241 3.55 -19.47 -4.88
CA PRO A 241 4.23 -20.24 -5.90
C PRO A 241 5.01 -19.35 -6.84
N HIS A 242 6.20 -19.79 -7.22
CA HIS A 242 7.06 -19.08 -8.16
C HIS A 242 7.96 -20.07 -8.92
N GLY A 243 8.48 -19.66 -10.06
CA GLY A 243 9.35 -20.48 -10.87
C GLY A 243 10.12 -19.69 -11.94
N PRO A 244 11.18 -20.30 -12.52
CA PRO A 244 12.07 -19.62 -13.47
C PRO A 244 11.35 -19.16 -14.75
N GLU A 245 10.19 -19.71 -15.06
CA GLU A 245 9.35 -19.32 -16.18
C GLU A 245 8.57 -18.02 -15.98
N ASP A 246 8.47 -17.52 -14.74
CA ASP A 246 7.56 -16.42 -14.36
C ASP A 246 7.88 -15.11 -15.10
N GLY A 247 9.15 -14.76 -15.24
CA GLY A 247 9.54 -13.54 -15.96
C GLY A 247 9.10 -13.56 -17.42
N ALA A 248 9.26 -14.70 -18.10
CA ALA A 248 8.80 -14.86 -19.48
C ALA A 248 7.27 -14.86 -19.58
N ASN A 249 6.60 -15.57 -18.68
CA ASN A 249 5.13 -15.61 -18.59
C ASN A 249 4.55 -14.22 -18.27
N TYR A 250 5.23 -13.44 -17.45
CA TYR A 250 4.83 -12.06 -17.12
C TYR A 250 4.84 -11.17 -18.36
N ALA A 251 5.90 -11.22 -19.17
CA ALA A 251 5.94 -10.48 -20.42
C ALA A 251 4.81 -10.91 -21.38
N LEU A 252 4.52 -12.19 -21.49
CA LEU A 252 3.39 -12.71 -22.29
C LEU A 252 2.03 -12.21 -21.73
N LEU A 253 1.89 -12.11 -20.43
CA LEU A 253 0.70 -11.57 -19.77
C LEU A 253 0.50 -10.08 -20.11
N ILE A 254 1.55 -9.27 -20.03
CA ILE A 254 1.51 -7.84 -20.38
C ILE A 254 1.14 -7.68 -21.88
N ALA A 255 1.75 -8.46 -22.77
CA ALA A 255 1.43 -8.44 -24.19
C ALA A 255 -0.04 -8.80 -24.47
N GLU A 256 -0.57 -9.82 -23.81
CA GLU A 256 -1.98 -10.23 -24.00
C GLU A 256 -2.96 -9.19 -23.44
N LEU A 257 -2.65 -8.58 -22.27
CA LEU A 257 -3.41 -7.45 -21.74
C LEU A 257 -3.46 -6.28 -22.74
N LYS A 258 -2.30 -5.87 -23.24
CA LYS A 258 -2.18 -4.78 -24.22
C LYS A 258 -3.01 -5.06 -25.48
N LYS A 259 -2.90 -6.28 -26.00
CA LYS A 259 -3.62 -6.74 -27.17
C LYS A 259 -5.14 -6.69 -26.97
N GLN A 260 -5.64 -7.26 -25.88
CA GLN A 260 -7.09 -7.34 -25.64
C GLN A 260 -7.71 -5.99 -25.30
N LEU A 261 -7.02 -5.15 -24.53
CA LEU A 261 -7.45 -3.78 -24.27
C LEU A 261 -7.54 -2.99 -25.57
N SER A 262 -6.54 -3.09 -26.45
CA SER A 262 -6.57 -2.43 -27.76
C SER A 262 -7.70 -2.93 -28.65
N ALA A 263 -7.90 -4.25 -28.73
CA ALA A 263 -9.00 -4.85 -29.47
C ALA A 263 -10.39 -4.46 -28.96
N ALA A 264 -10.49 -4.14 -27.67
CA ALA A 264 -11.73 -3.66 -27.04
C ALA A 264 -11.97 -2.15 -27.19
N GLY A 265 -11.13 -1.44 -27.94
CA GLY A 265 -11.20 0.01 -28.09
C GLY A 265 -10.69 0.81 -26.87
N ARG A 266 -9.93 0.16 -25.98
CA ARG A 266 -9.34 0.74 -24.76
C ARG A 266 -7.81 0.80 -24.87
N SER A 267 -7.29 1.21 -26.01
CA SER A 267 -5.85 1.47 -26.22
C SER A 267 -5.32 2.63 -25.36
N ASP A 268 -6.22 3.44 -24.81
CA ASP A 268 -5.94 4.49 -23.82
C ASP A 268 -5.46 3.95 -22.49
N VAL A 269 -5.87 2.72 -22.12
CA VAL A 269 -5.50 2.11 -20.83
C VAL A 269 -4.02 1.79 -20.80
N LYS A 270 -3.36 2.29 -19.77
CA LYS A 270 -1.95 2.04 -19.50
C LYS A 270 -1.80 0.84 -18.58
N ILE A 271 -0.69 0.12 -18.74
CA ILE A 271 -0.35 -1.01 -17.89
C ILE A 271 0.87 -0.62 -17.07
N SER A 272 0.75 -0.62 -15.76
CA SER A 272 1.86 -0.50 -14.83
C SER A 272 2.05 -1.79 -14.02
N ILE A 273 3.17 -1.89 -13.35
CA ILE A 273 3.44 -2.94 -12.38
C ILE A 273 3.93 -2.32 -11.07
N ALA A 274 3.59 -2.92 -9.94
CA ALA A 274 4.35 -2.76 -8.71
C ALA A 274 5.52 -3.75 -8.71
N SER A 275 6.67 -3.34 -8.26
CA SER A 275 7.87 -4.17 -8.33
C SER A 275 8.75 -4.07 -7.08
N SER A 276 9.51 -5.14 -6.84
CA SER A 276 10.59 -5.10 -5.86
C SER A 276 11.60 -3.99 -6.20
N ALA A 277 12.11 -3.34 -5.17
CA ALA A 277 13.27 -2.44 -5.29
C ALA A 277 14.61 -3.16 -5.03
N VAL A 278 14.59 -4.44 -4.72
CA VAL A 278 15.76 -5.30 -4.64
C VAL A 278 16.11 -5.74 -6.05
N VAL A 279 17.24 -5.24 -6.59
CA VAL A 279 17.64 -5.46 -7.98
C VAL A 279 17.66 -6.95 -8.34
N SER A 280 18.25 -7.81 -7.50
CA SER A 280 18.30 -9.26 -7.75
C SER A 280 16.92 -9.93 -7.84
N THR A 281 15.90 -9.40 -7.16
CA THR A 281 14.52 -9.88 -7.28
C THR A 281 13.86 -9.31 -8.53
N LEU A 282 14.14 -8.04 -8.83
CA LEU A 282 13.56 -7.35 -10.00
C LEU A 282 14.10 -7.94 -11.33
N GLU A 283 15.34 -8.42 -11.36
CA GLU A 283 15.93 -9.12 -12.51
C GLU A 283 15.08 -10.30 -12.98
N TYR A 284 14.44 -11.02 -12.05
CA TYR A 284 13.56 -12.13 -12.39
C TYR A 284 12.30 -11.72 -13.15
N SER A 285 11.88 -10.48 -13.03
CA SER A 285 10.74 -9.94 -13.79
C SER A 285 11.06 -9.68 -15.25
N ASN A 286 12.34 -9.67 -15.64
CA ASN A 286 12.79 -9.39 -17.00
C ASN A 286 12.24 -8.05 -17.55
N VAL A 287 12.65 -6.96 -16.92
CA VAL A 287 12.13 -5.60 -17.15
C VAL A 287 12.13 -5.20 -18.63
N LYS A 288 13.22 -5.58 -19.35
CA LYS A 288 13.30 -5.29 -20.79
C LYS A 288 12.20 -6.00 -21.59
N ALA A 289 11.94 -7.27 -21.30
CA ALA A 289 10.86 -8.00 -21.97
C ALA A 289 9.48 -7.44 -21.62
N LEU A 290 9.26 -6.98 -20.40
CA LEU A 290 8.02 -6.30 -20.00
C LEU A 290 7.84 -4.98 -20.79
N LEU A 291 8.89 -4.21 -20.93
CA LEU A 291 8.86 -2.97 -21.70
C LEU A 291 8.54 -3.22 -23.19
N ASP A 292 9.20 -4.22 -23.79
CA ASP A 292 8.97 -4.65 -25.17
C ASP A 292 7.53 -5.19 -25.37
N ALA A 293 6.95 -5.81 -24.35
CA ALA A 293 5.56 -6.28 -24.32
C ALA A 293 4.52 -5.15 -24.21
N GLY A 294 4.95 -3.93 -23.87
CA GLY A 294 4.08 -2.76 -23.79
C GLY A 294 3.80 -2.25 -22.39
N LEU A 295 4.60 -2.64 -21.40
CA LEU A 295 4.57 -2.04 -20.07
C LEU A 295 4.79 -0.53 -20.18
N TYR A 296 3.91 0.25 -19.53
CA TYR A 296 3.98 1.70 -19.59
C TYR A 296 4.80 2.30 -18.45
N ALA A 297 4.58 1.86 -17.21
CA ALA A 297 5.23 2.42 -16.03
C ALA A 297 5.54 1.34 -15.00
N ILE A 298 6.46 1.64 -14.11
CA ILE A 298 6.85 0.79 -13.00
C ILE A 298 6.74 1.57 -11.69
N ASN A 299 6.00 1.02 -10.72
CA ASN A 299 5.83 1.52 -9.37
C ASN A 299 6.80 0.75 -8.47
N VAL A 300 7.96 1.32 -8.21
CA VAL A 300 9.02 0.64 -7.46
C VAL A 300 8.75 0.78 -5.97
N MET A 301 8.63 -0.33 -5.27
CA MET A 301 8.43 -0.40 -3.81
C MET A 301 9.73 -0.12 -3.07
N THR A 302 10.22 1.13 -3.16
CA THR A 302 11.47 1.60 -2.58
C THR A 302 11.40 1.80 -1.07
N TYR A 303 10.86 0.79 -0.40
CA TYR A 303 10.71 0.71 1.04
C TYR A 303 10.85 -0.75 1.49
N ASP A 304 10.84 -0.95 2.81
CA ASP A 304 11.00 -2.27 3.41
C ASP A 304 12.34 -2.94 3.08
N PHE A 305 13.38 -2.14 2.79
CA PHE A 305 14.76 -2.64 2.64
C PHE A 305 15.28 -3.29 3.92
N PHE A 306 14.61 -3.05 5.00
CA PHE A 306 14.91 -3.57 6.31
C PHE A 306 13.60 -3.91 7.03
N GLY A 307 13.59 -5.06 7.68
CA GLY A 307 12.46 -5.57 8.45
C GLY A 307 12.63 -7.04 8.80
N THR A 308 12.05 -7.49 9.90
CA THR A 308 12.02 -8.91 10.25
C THR A 308 10.86 -9.60 9.52
N PRO A 309 11.04 -10.85 9.02
CA PRO A 309 12.21 -11.72 9.26
C PRO A 309 13.33 -11.62 8.19
N TRP A 310 13.21 -10.79 7.16
CA TRP A 310 14.09 -10.82 5.98
C TRP A 310 15.41 -10.04 6.12
N ALA A 311 15.54 -9.19 7.11
CA ALA A 311 16.77 -8.45 7.34
C ALA A 311 17.15 -8.41 8.83
N ASP A 312 18.30 -8.98 9.17
CA ASP A 312 18.80 -9.05 10.55
C ASP A 312 19.56 -7.80 10.99
N THR A 313 20.08 -7.05 10.02
CA THR A 313 20.88 -5.85 10.28
C THR A 313 20.00 -4.60 10.29
N LEU A 314 20.08 -3.83 11.37
CA LEU A 314 19.38 -2.55 11.47
C LEU A 314 19.96 -1.56 10.46
N THR A 315 19.14 -1.08 9.56
CA THR A 315 19.49 -0.11 8.52
C THR A 315 18.30 0.80 8.22
N HIS A 316 18.42 1.71 7.28
CA HIS A 316 17.28 2.47 6.78
C HIS A 316 16.44 1.57 5.88
N HIS A 317 15.10 1.69 5.98
CA HIS A 317 14.22 0.88 5.15
C HIS A 317 13.78 1.54 3.84
N THR A 318 14.28 2.73 3.56
CA THR A 318 13.96 3.51 2.35
C THR A 318 15.10 4.50 2.03
N ASN A 319 16.33 4.03 2.08
CA ASN A 319 17.51 4.88 1.87
C ASN A 319 17.68 5.27 0.39
N LEU A 320 18.10 6.51 0.18
CA LEU A 320 18.33 7.05 -1.16
C LEU A 320 19.54 6.40 -1.83
N THR A 321 20.65 6.29 -1.11
CA THR A 321 21.92 5.73 -1.57
C THR A 321 22.28 4.46 -0.84
N PRO A 322 23.06 3.53 -1.43
CA PRO A 322 23.48 2.32 -0.75
C PRO A 322 24.29 2.65 0.52
N LEU A 323 23.99 1.97 1.62
CA LEU A 323 24.75 2.11 2.88
C LEU A 323 26.05 1.30 2.85
N THR A 324 26.10 0.25 2.04
CA THR A 324 27.26 -0.60 1.79
C THR A 324 27.34 -0.88 0.29
N ALA A 325 28.51 -1.26 -0.20
CA ALA A 325 28.67 -1.65 -1.61
C ALA A 325 27.69 -2.79 -1.96
N GLY A 326 26.89 -2.61 -3.02
CA GLY A 326 25.84 -3.54 -3.43
C GLY A 326 24.59 -3.55 -2.55
N GLY A 327 24.47 -2.63 -1.61
CA GLY A 327 23.28 -2.52 -0.74
C GLY A 327 22.04 -2.00 -1.47
N TRP A 328 20.90 -2.32 -0.94
CA TRP A 328 19.60 -1.89 -1.49
C TRP A 328 19.39 -0.39 -1.27
N SER A 329 18.94 0.28 -2.32
CA SER A 329 18.66 1.72 -2.26
C SER A 329 17.78 2.16 -3.44
N ILE A 330 17.24 3.35 -3.33
CA ILE A 330 16.47 3.98 -4.43
C ILE A 330 17.41 4.18 -5.65
N GLU A 331 18.62 4.67 -5.44
CA GLU A 331 19.60 4.90 -6.50
C GLU A 331 19.93 3.60 -7.26
N ALA A 332 20.24 2.52 -6.53
CA ALA A 332 20.61 1.24 -7.16
C ALA A 332 19.49 0.69 -8.08
N VAL A 333 18.25 0.74 -7.67
CA VAL A 333 17.15 0.23 -8.50
C VAL A 333 16.83 1.17 -9.67
N VAL A 334 16.96 2.47 -9.50
CA VAL A 334 16.76 3.44 -10.60
C VAL A 334 17.83 3.29 -11.64
N ASP A 335 19.10 3.17 -11.23
CA ASP A 335 20.23 2.96 -12.15
C ASP A 335 20.08 1.66 -12.94
N TYR A 336 19.67 0.59 -12.28
CA TYR A 336 19.35 -0.68 -12.94
C TYR A 336 18.24 -0.51 -13.99
N LEU A 337 17.12 0.11 -13.65
CA LEU A 337 15.99 0.30 -14.57
C LEU A 337 16.39 1.17 -15.78
N ILE A 338 17.18 2.20 -15.57
CA ILE A 338 17.70 3.06 -16.66
C ILE A 338 18.65 2.26 -17.55
N ALA A 339 19.51 1.43 -16.96
CA ALA A 339 20.43 0.56 -17.72
C ALA A 339 19.67 -0.47 -18.57
N GLU A 340 18.53 -0.98 -18.09
CA GLU A 340 17.61 -1.85 -18.86
C GLU A 340 16.79 -1.09 -19.91
N GLY A 341 16.97 0.23 -20.04
CA GLY A 341 16.31 1.07 -21.04
C GLY A 341 14.94 1.57 -20.62
N PHE A 342 14.57 1.46 -19.33
CA PHE A 342 13.28 1.96 -18.87
C PHE A 342 13.27 3.50 -18.88
N PRO A 343 12.21 4.14 -19.45
CA PRO A 343 12.13 5.60 -19.49
C PRO A 343 12.01 6.20 -18.07
N SER A 344 12.90 7.11 -17.73
CA SER A 344 13.00 7.69 -16.38
C SER A 344 11.73 8.43 -15.93
N ASP A 345 10.97 9.00 -16.86
CA ASP A 345 9.69 9.67 -16.61
C ASP A 345 8.52 8.71 -16.29
N ARG A 346 8.77 7.41 -16.36
CA ARG A 346 7.82 6.33 -16.09
C ARG A 346 8.26 5.42 -14.93
N ILE A 347 9.35 5.76 -14.26
CA ILE A 347 9.79 5.13 -13.02
C ILE A 347 9.18 5.91 -11.86
N ASN A 348 8.30 5.26 -11.10
CA ASN A 348 7.64 5.85 -9.95
C ASN A 348 8.27 5.32 -8.67
N ILE A 349 8.73 6.22 -7.81
CA ILE A 349 9.40 5.89 -6.56
C ILE A 349 8.37 5.79 -5.44
N GLY A 350 8.38 4.66 -4.74
CA GLY A 350 7.53 4.45 -3.58
C GLY A 350 8.00 5.26 -2.36
N TYR A 351 7.09 5.99 -1.75
CA TYR A 351 7.32 6.68 -0.49
C TYR A 351 6.57 5.98 0.63
N ALA A 352 7.31 5.51 1.63
CA ALA A 352 6.72 4.91 2.82
C ALA A 352 6.32 6.01 3.80
N GLY A 353 5.02 6.18 4.01
CA GLY A 353 4.47 7.06 5.05
C GLY A 353 4.51 6.43 6.45
N TYR A 354 5.39 5.47 6.68
CA TYR A 354 5.54 4.73 7.94
C TYR A 354 7.02 4.50 8.25
N THR A 355 7.31 4.16 9.49
CA THR A 355 8.64 3.75 9.92
C THR A 355 8.68 2.26 10.18
N ARG A 356 9.78 1.62 9.80
CA ARG A 356 10.10 0.26 10.26
C ARG A 356 11.08 0.32 11.41
N ASN A 357 10.75 -0.42 12.44
CA ASN A 357 11.61 -0.57 13.59
C ASN A 357 12.19 -1.98 13.53
N GLY A 358 13.50 -2.11 13.44
CA GLY A 358 14.21 -3.39 13.47
C GLY A 358 14.02 -4.20 14.73
N ARG A 359 13.27 -3.64 15.61
CA ARG A 359 12.86 -4.26 16.84
C ARG A 359 11.35 -4.45 16.95
N ASN A 360 10.57 -4.33 15.88
CA ASN A 360 9.12 -4.42 16.07
C ASN A 360 8.71 -5.74 16.73
N ALA A 361 9.28 -6.88 16.32
CA ALA A 361 9.09 -8.12 17.08
C ALA A 361 9.77 -8.10 18.46
N VAL A 362 10.89 -7.37 18.61
CA VAL A 362 11.61 -7.27 19.89
C VAL A 362 11.01 -6.20 20.79
N ILE A 363 10.51 -5.09 20.23
CA ILE A 363 9.83 -4.02 20.99
C ILE A 363 8.40 -4.43 21.35
N GLU A 364 7.65 -5.03 20.44
CA GLU A 364 6.33 -5.59 20.77
C GLU A 364 6.48 -6.72 21.79
N SER A 365 7.46 -7.59 21.62
CA SER A 365 7.84 -8.59 22.61
C SER A 365 8.37 -7.94 23.89
N PHE A 366 9.16 -6.86 23.80
CA PHE A 366 9.63 -6.12 24.97
C PHE A 366 8.47 -5.45 25.70
N PHE A 367 7.59 -4.75 24.99
CA PHE A 367 6.42 -4.12 25.62
C PHE A 367 5.38 -5.12 26.09
N ALA A 368 5.22 -6.26 25.42
CA ALA A 368 4.38 -7.34 25.91
C ALA A 368 4.95 -7.92 27.22
N ILE A 369 6.26 -8.13 27.28
CA ILE A 369 6.96 -8.61 28.47
C ILE A 369 6.95 -7.54 29.57
N LEU A 370 7.25 -6.29 29.27
CA LEU A 370 7.16 -5.18 30.21
C LEU A 370 5.76 -5.06 30.80
N LYS A 371 4.72 -5.17 29.97
CA LYS A 371 3.33 -5.17 30.43
C LYS A 371 3.02 -6.35 31.32
N SER A 372 3.46 -7.55 30.97
CA SER A 372 3.19 -8.77 31.75
C SER A 372 4.01 -8.87 33.04
N GLU A 373 5.27 -8.48 32.99
CA GLU A 373 6.21 -8.64 34.14
C GLU A 373 6.24 -7.40 35.06
N CYS A 374 5.89 -6.22 34.57
CA CYS A 374 5.89 -4.98 35.31
C CYS A 374 4.47 -4.40 35.47
N PHE A 375 3.80 -4.07 34.36
CA PHE A 375 2.57 -3.28 34.40
C PHE A 375 1.35 -4.05 34.93
N TYR A 376 1.12 -5.29 34.48
CA TYR A 376 -0.06 -6.07 34.89
C TYR A 376 0.14 -6.86 36.21
N SER A 377 1.36 -6.94 36.70
CA SER A 377 1.68 -7.69 37.93
C SER A 377 1.41 -6.91 39.21
N ARG A 378 1.20 -5.58 39.12
CA ARG A 378 1.05 -4.68 40.26
C ARG A 378 -0.01 -3.61 40.01
N THR A 379 -0.50 -3.01 41.10
CA THR A 379 -1.35 -1.81 41.07
C THR A 379 -0.50 -0.60 41.46
N TYR A 380 -0.50 0.44 40.60
CA TYR A 380 0.25 1.68 40.86
C TYR A 380 -0.70 2.79 41.32
N HIS A 381 -0.25 3.53 42.33
CA HIS A 381 -1.04 4.62 42.92
C HIS A 381 -0.66 6.01 42.37
N SER A 382 0.43 6.09 41.59
CA SER A 382 0.85 7.33 40.93
C SER A 382 1.67 7.06 39.67
N ILE A 383 1.73 8.06 38.78
CA ILE A 383 2.58 8.01 37.57
C ILE A 383 4.07 7.94 37.96
N ALA A 384 4.47 8.61 39.02
CA ALA A 384 5.86 8.59 39.48
C ALA A 384 6.29 7.19 39.97
N GLU A 385 5.40 6.48 40.66
CA GLU A 385 5.64 5.09 41.07
C GLU A 385 5.78 4.16 39.86
N LEU A 386 4.91 4.27 38.88
CA LEU A 386 5.01 3.52 37.62
C LEU A 386 6.30 3.83 36.87
N GLN A 387 6.70 5.09 36.80
CA GLN A 387 7.93 5.50 36.11
C GLN A 387 9.15 4.89 36.79
N ALA A 388 9.26 4.97 38.11
CA ALA A 388 10.37 4.38 38.88
C ALA A 388 10.48 2.87 38.65
N GLU A 389 9.36 2.15 38.67
CA GLU A 389 9.33 0.70 38.42
C GLU A 389 9.75 0.36 36.98
N ILE A 390 9.32 1.14 35.98
CA ILE A 390 9.75 0.95 34.58
C ILE A 390 11.26 1.20 34.44
N GLU A 391 11.81 2.22 35.08
CA GLU A 391 13.26 2.51 35.06
C GLU A 391 14.05 1.37 35.69
N GLU A 392 13.62 0.85 36.84
CA GLU A 392 14.24 -0.32 37.47
C GLU A 392 14.14 -1.58 36.59
N TYR A 393 12.97 -1.81 36.01
CA TYR A 393 12.76 -2.93 35.10
C TYR A 393 13.65 -2.83 33.85
N LEU A 394 13.86 -1.66 33.28
CA LEU A 394 14.75 -1.44 32.13
C LEU A 394 16.19 -1.81 32.46
N VAL A 395 16.66 -1.49 33.65
CA VAL A 395 17.99 -1.91 34.14
C VAL A 395 18.07 -3.43 34.25
N TYR A 396 17.08 -4.04 34.92
CA TYR A 396 16.99 -5.50 35.03
C TYR A 396 16.96 -6.18 33.67
N TYR A 397 16.10 -5.73 32.75
CA TYR A 397 15.96 -6.29 31.41
C TYR A 397 17.27 -6.25 30.62
N ASN A 398 17.96 -5.13 30.64
CA ASN A 398 19.19 -4.95 29.86
C ASN A 398 20.39 -5.71 30.45
N GLN A 399 20.51 -5.76 31.77
CA GLN A 399 21.72 -6.27 32.44
C GLN A 399 21.60 -7.67 32.96
N LYS A 400 20.40 -8.10 33.38
CA LYS A 400 20.20 -9.36 34.11
C LYS A 400 19.29 -10.35 33.42
N ARG A 401 18.28 -9.88 32.70
CA ARG A 401 17.31 -10.77 32.08
C ARG A 401 17.90 -11.51 30.89
N ILE A 402 18.06 -12.81 31.01
CA ILE A 402 18.60 -13.70 29.98
C ILE A 402 17.51 -14.06 28.94
N LYS A 403 17.91 -14.27 27.68
CA LYS A 403 17.05 -14.77 26.60
C LYS A 403 17.70 -15.97 25.92
N LEU A 404 16.91 -17.00 25.61
CA LEU A 404 17.39 -18.17 24.86
C LEU A 404 17.88 -17.74 23.43
N ALA A 405 17.21 -16.81 22.81
CA ALA A 405 17.63 -16.24 21.52
C ALA A 405 18.99 -15.52 21.59
N PHE A 406 19.41 -15.10 22.77
CA PHE A 406 20.72 -14.51 23.01
C PHE A 406 21.71 -15.50 23.65
N LYS A 407 21.51 -16.80 23.41
CA LYS A 407 22.35 -17.88 23.94
C LYS A 407 22.44 -17.86 25.49
N GLY A 408 21.37 -17.45 26.16
CA GLY A 408 21.34 -17.35 27.64
C GLY A 408 22.04 -16.11 28.20
N LEU A 409 22.31 -15.10 27.36
CA LEU A 409 22.92 -13.83 27.78
C LEU A 409 21.87 -12.74 27.94
N SER A 410 22.19 -11.70 28.70
CA SER A 410 21.42 -10.48 28.73
C SER A 410 21.65 -9.65 27.45
N PRO A 411 20.75 -8.69 27.09
CA PRO A 411 20.93 -7.84 25.92
C PRO A 411 22.28 -7.10 25.89
N VAL A 412 22.77 -6.63 27.03
CA VAL A 412 24.07 -5.94 27.12
C VAL A 412 25.23 -6.92 26.93
N GLN A 413 25.18 -8.09 27.59
CA GLN A 413 26.22 -9.12 27.43
C GLN A 413 26.29 -9.65 26.01
N TYR A 414 25.15 -9.90 25.37
CA TYR A 414 25.08 -10.35 23.99
C TYR A 414 25.68 -9.30 23.04
N ARG A 415 25.32 -8.01 23.21
CA ARG A 415 25.87 -6.92 22.41
C ARG A 415 27.36 -6.74 22.58
N ALA A 416 27.88 -6.88 23.80
CA ALA A 416 29.31 -6.76 24.08
C ALA A 416 30.16 -7.84 23.37
N GLN A 417 29.60 -9.05 23.15
CA GLN A 417 30.29 -10.12 22.41
C GLN A 417 30.39 -9.88 20.88
N TYR A 418 29.57 -8.99 20.31
CA TYR A 418 29.56 -8.72 18.87
C TYR A 418 30.13 -7.34 18.51
N LEU A 419 30.51 -6.52 19.48
CA LEU A 419 31.12 -5.22 19.29
C LEU A 419 32.61 -5.19 19.68
N SER A 420 33.14 -6.32 20.12
CA SER A 420 34.58 -6.60 20.30
C SER A 420 35.08 -7.41 19.10
#